data_d67453920aab855efe21aad45bbd4069
#
_entry.id   d67453920aab855efe21aad45bbd4069
#
_cell.length_a   1.000
_cell.length_b   1.000
_cell.length_c   1.000
_cell.angle_alpha   90.00
_cell.angle_beta   90.00
_cell.angle_gamma   90.00
#
_symmetry.space_group_name_H-M   'P 1'
#
loop_
_entity.id
_entity.type
_entity.pdbx_description
1 polymer ?
#
loop_
_entity_poly.entity_id
_entity_poly.type
_entity_poly.pdbx_seq_one_letter_code
_entity_poly.pdbx_strand_id
1 'polypeptide(L)'
;MKLGMRWFGTGYDTVPLKYIRQVPGVKGVITTLYGTLPGDVWERDVIRALKDEVEAAGLEILGIESVNVHDAIKAGLPERDMYIERYIETLSRLGEQGIDLVCYNFMPVFDFTRSDLHKLREDGSFVFAYDQALIDRISPANMNDYMAGISDGYVMPGWEPERVGALKRLFALYEGIDHGRLFDNLVYFLSALMPVCRKYGIRMAIHPDDPAWPVFGLPRIAGGKEGLLRILRAVDDEHSGVTLCTGSLASNPGNDIPDIIRALGKRVHFAHIRNLRHTAPGVFEECAHLSADGSLDIYEIVKAFHESGFDGVVRPDHGRDIWGEKAMPGYGLFDRALGCAYLNGLWEAVEKSAILSKNQNNQKI
;
A
#
# COMPACT_ATOMS: atom_id res chain seq x y z
N MET A 1 -2.64 -1.71 -17.97
CA MET A 1 -2.76 -1.28 -16.56
C MET A 1 -3.93 -0.33 -16.35
N LYS A 2 -4.53 -0.29 -15.14
CA LYS A 2 -5.56 0.70 -14.75
C LYS A 2 -4.94 1.68 -13.76
N LEU A 3 -4.85 2.96 -14.13
CA LEU A 3 -4.28 3.98 -13.25
C LEU A 3 -5.34 4.55 -12.31
N GLY A 4 -5.04 4.59 -11.02
CA GLY A 4 -5.87 5.15 -9.96
C GLY A 4 -5.11 6.08 -9.03
N MET A 5 -5.83 6.71 -8.13
CA MET A 5 -5.26 7.52 -7.03
C MET A 5 -5.89 7.12 -5.71
N ARG A 6 -5.10 7.19 -4.62
CA ARG A 6 -5.64 7.05 -3.28
C ARG A 6 -6.55 8.22 -2.95
N TRP A 7 -7.73 7.91 -2.36
CA TRP A 7 -8.67 8.87 -1.83
C TRP A 7 -9.28 8.37 -0.52
N PHE A 8 -9.31 9.20 0.49
CA PHE A 8 -9.65 8.81 1.87
C PHE A 8 -11.12 9.02 2.24
N GLY A 9 -11.94 9.50 1.31
CA GLY A 9 -13.35 9.76 1.56
C GLY A 9 -13.64 11.22 1.92
N THR A 10 -14.89 11.62 1.70
CA THR A 10 -15.36 12.97 2.06
C THR A 10 -15.25 13.19 3.57
N GLY A 11 -14.67 14.32 3.96
CA GLY A 11 -14.41 14.68 5.35
C GLY A 11 -13.05 14.24 5.90
N TYR A 12 -12.34 13.36 5.18
CA TYR A 12 -10.98 12.89 5.54
C TYR A 12 -9.93 13.34 4.52
N ASP A 13 -10.27 13.34 3.23
CA ASP A 13 -9.35 13.74 2.18
C ASP A 13 -9.46 15.24 1.89
N THR A 14 -8.33 15.88 1.68
CA THR A 14 -8.25 17.29 1.25
C THR A 14 -8.41 17.45 -0.25
N VAL A 15 -8.26 16.37 -1.03
CA VAL A 15 -8.35 16.38 -2.49
C VAL A 15 -9.75 15.96 -2.94
N PRO A 16 -10.55 16.84 -3.54
CA PRO A 16 -11.88 16.50 -4.03
C PRO A 16 -11.82 15.53 -5.23
N LEU A 17 -12.76 14.60 -5.31
CA LEU A 17 -12.90 13.66 -6.45
C LEU A 17 -12.90 14.35 -7.81
N LYS A 18 -13.51 15.53 -7.93
CA LYS A 18 -13.53 16.32 -9.17
C LYS A 18 -12.14 16.71 -9.67
N TYR A 19 -11.14 16.85 -8.80
CA TYR A 19 -9.76 17.14 -9.20
C TYR A 19 -9.03 15.84 -9.59
N ILE A 20 -9.26 14.75 -8.87
CA ILE A 20 -8.76 13.43 -9.26
C ILE A 20 -9.26 13.07 -10.66
N ARG A 21 -10.53 13.33 -10.95
CA ARG A 21 -11.14 13.11 -12.28
C ARG A 21 -10.46 13.87 -13.42
N GLN A 22 -9.81 15.00 -13.12
CA GLN A 22 -9.11 15.83 -14.11
C GLN A 22 -7.68 15.32 -14.39
N VAL A 23 -7.13 14.43 -13.58
CA VAL A 23 -5.79 13.89 -13.80
C VAL A 23 -5.80 12.95 -15.01
N PRO A 24 -5.01 13.24 -16.07
CA PRO A 24 -5.04 12.46 -17.30
C PRO A 24 -4.75 10.98 -17.06
N GLY A 25 -5.56 10.10 -17.63
CA GLY A 25 -5.40 8.65 -17.57
C GLY A 25 -5.95 7.98 -16.31
N VAL A 26 -6.24 8.73 -15.25
CA VAL A 26 -6.86 8.17 -14.03
C VAL A 26 -8.27 7.68 -14.33
N LYS A 27 -8.57 6.45 -13.94
CA LYS A 27 -9.86 5.78 -14.15
C LYS A 27 -10.72 5.75 -12.88
N GLY A 28 -10.07 5.76 -11.72
CA GLY A 28 -10.79 5.65 -10.46
C GLY A 28 -9.91 5.87 -9.25
N VAL A 29 -10.46 5.51 -8.10
CA VAL A 29 -9.80 5.67 -6.82
C VAL A 29 -9.62 4.34 -6.11
N ILE A 30 -8.61 4.30 -5.27
CA ILE A 30 -8.41 3.29 -4.24
C ILE A 30 -8.82 3.95 -2.93
N THR A 31 -9.79 3.38 -2.21
CA THR A 31 -10.41 4.04 -1.05
C THR A 31 -10.65 3.08 0.11
N THR A 32 -11.24 3.57 1.19
CA THR A 32 -11.65 2.78 2.37
C THR A 32 -12.80 3.46 3.10
N LEU A 33 -13.40 2.78 4.06
CA LEU A 33 -14.30 3.37 5.05
C LEU A 33 -13.50 3.79 6.29
N TYR A 34 -13.07 5.04 6.32
CA TYR A 34 -12.16 5.58 7.35
C TYR A 34 -12.76 5.62 8.76
N GLY A 35 -14.08 5.74 8.90
CA GLY A 35 -14.76 5.78 10.18
C GLY A 35 -15.09 4.41 10.79
N THR A 36 -14.65 3.30 10.16
CA THR A 36 -14.93 1.95 10.63
C THR A 36 -13.71 1.39 11.37
N LEU A 37 -13.90 0.91 12.59
CA LEU A 37 -12.81 0.36 13.39
C LEU A 37 -12.33 -1.00 12.84
N PRO A 38 -11.05 -1.36 13.02
CA PRO A 38 -10.56 -2.69 12.69
C PRO A 38 -11.39 -3.79 13.39
N GLY A 39 -11.88 -4.76 12.60
CA GLY A 39 -12.71 -5.86 13.11
C GLY A 39 -14.19 -5.60 13.09
N ASP A 40 -14.65 -4.41 12.75
CA ASP A 40 -16.08 -4.15 12.51
C ASP A 40 -16.47 -4.56 11.09
N VAL A 41 -17.71 -5.03 10.95
CA VAL A 41 -18.27 -5.37 9.64
C VAL A 41 -18.73 -4.11 8.94
N TRP A 42 -18.34 -3.96 7.67
CA TRP A 42 -18.75 -2.80 6.86
C TRP A 42 -20.21 -2.95 6.41
N GLU A 43 -21.05 -1.95 6.68
CA GLU A 43 -22.47 -2.02 6.36
C GLU A 43 -22.72 -1.83 4.85
N ARG A 44 -23.65 -2.61 4.29
CA ARG A 44 -23.97 -2.62 2.84
C ARG A 44 -24.33 -1.25 2.30
N ASP A 45 -25.14 -0.52 3.05
CA ASP A 45 -25.61 0.81 2.63
C ASP A 45 -24.48 1.84 2.64
N VAL A 46 -23.50 1.69 3.57
CA VAL A 46 -22.33 2.55 3.64
C VAL A 46 -21.37 2.26 2.47
N ILE A 47 -21.15 0.98 2.13
CA ILE A 47 -20.35 0.60 0.95
C ILE A 47 -21.01 1.14 -0.32
N ARG A 48 -22.33 1.00 -0.43
CA ARG A 48 -23.09 1.52 -1.59
C ARG A 48 -22.98 3.04 -1.69
N ALA A 49 -23.18 3.77 -0.59
CA ALA A 49 -23.06 5.22 -0.58
C ALA A 49 -21.68 5.70 -1.02
N LEU A 50 -20.61 5.04 -0.55
CA LEU A 50 -19.24 5.32 -0.99
C LEU A 50 -19.08 5.08 -2.51
N LYS A 51 -19.63 3.99 -3.03
CA LYS A 51 -19.58 3.68 -4.45
C LYS A 51 -20.35 4.70 -5.27
N ASP A 52 -21.59 5.02 -4.87
CA ASP A 52 -22.44 6.00 -5.56
C ASP A 52 -21.77 7.40 -5.59
N GLU A 53 -21.08 7.80 -4.53
CA GLU A 53 -20.33 9.05 -4.45
C GLU A 53 -19.18 9.10 -5.48
N VAL A 54 -18.41 8.03 -5.58
CA VAL A 54 -17.29 7.92 -6.53
C VAL A 54 -17.81 7.88 -7.97
N GLU A 55 -18.85 7.11 -8.24
CA GLU A 55 -19.46 7.00 -9.57
C GLU A 55 -20.13 8.31 -10.01
N ALA A 56 -20.76 9.05 -9.09
CA ALA A 56 -21.31 10.38 -9.38
C ALA A 56 -20.22 11.40 -9.79
N ALA A 57 -18.98 11.21 -9.35
CA ALA A 57 -17.84 11.99 -9.80
C ALA A 57 -17.27 11.52 -11.17
N GLY A 58 -17.83 10.46 -11.78
CA GLY A 58 -17.36 9.87 -13.02
C GLY A 58 -16.07 9.06 -12.87
N LEU A 59 -15.86 8.48 -11.70
CA LEU A 59 -14.72 7.61 -11.36
C LEU A 59 -15.22 6.22 -10.94
N GLU A 60 -14.32 5.23 -10.92
CA GLU A 60 -14.57 3.88 -10.43
C GLU A 60 -13.90 3.65 -9.08
N ILE A 61 -14.44 2.78 -8.22
CA ILE A 61 -13.65 2.19 -7.12
C ILE A 61 -12.82 1.07 -7.72
N LEU A 62 -11.51 1.27 -7.82
CA LEU A 62 -10.56 0.30 -8.38
C LEU A 62 -10.07 -0.72 -7.34
N GLY A 63 -10.29 -0.45 -6.08
CA GLY A 63 -9.92 -1.33 -4.96
C GLY A 63 -10.10 -0.66 -3.61
N ILE A 64 -10.06 -1.49 -2.59
CA ILE A 64 -10.08 -1.06 -1.19
C ILE A 64 -8.68 -1.17 -0.60
N GLU A 65 -8.27 -0.11 0.07
CA GLU A 65 -7.01 -0.06 0.83
C GLU A 65 -7.22 0.77 2.10
N SER A 66 -7.50 0.13 3.25
CA SER A 66 -7.56 -1.31 3.50
C SER A 66 -8.90 -1.67 4.16
N VAL A 67 -9.25 -2.98 4.12
CA VAL A 67 -10.01 -3.55 5.22
C VAL A 67 -8.98 -3.92 6.27
N ASN A 68 -8.95 -3.18 7.39
CA ASN A 68 -7.91 -3.34 8.40
C ASN A 68 -8.02 -4.69 9.12
N VAL A 69 -6.93 -5.44 9.17
CA VAL A 69 -6.88 -6.73 9.88
C VAL A 69 -6.73 -6.48 11.38
N HIS A 70 -7.68 -6.98 12.17
CA HIS A 70 -7.68 -6.82 13.62
C HIS A 70 -6.47 -7.48 14.28
N ASP A 71 -5.91 -6.85 15.33
CA ASP A 71 -4.70 -7.34 16.00
C ASP A 71 -4.90 -8.74 16.64
N ALA A 72 -6.10 -9.12 17.04
CA ALA A 72 -6.39 -10.48 17.49
C ALA A 72 -6.09 -11.56 16.44
N ILE A 73 -6.29 -11.25 15.15
CA ILE A 73 -5.94 -12.15 14.04
C ILE A 73 -4.41 -12.22 13.91
N LYS A 74 -3.76 -11.05 13.84
CA LYS A 74 -2.30 -10.96 13.68
C LYS A 74 -1.56 -11.62 14.84
N ALA A 75 -2.04 -11.43 16.07
CA ALA A 75 -1.45 -12.01 17.27
C ALA A 75 -1.89 -13.46 17.56
N GLY A 76 -2.91 -13.98 16.85
CA GLY A 76 -3.42 -15.33 17.05
C GLY A 76 -4.14 -15.54 18.38
N LEU A 77 -4.89 -14.52 18.84
CA LEU A 77 -5.64 -14.57 20.09
C LEU A 77 -6.87 -15.49 19.98
N PRO A 78 -7.47 -15.93 21.11
CA PRO A 78 -8.63 -16.84 21.11
C PRO A 78 -9.82 -16.33 20.30
N GLU A 79 -10.06 -15.01 20.27
CA GLU A 79 -11.15 -14.37 19.55
C GLU A 79 -10.89 -14.13 18.06
N ARG A 80 -9.76 -14.57 17.53
CA ARG A 80 -9.37 -14.34 16.12
C ARG A 80 -10.41 -14.85 15.13
N ASP A 81 -11.07 -15.99 15.42
CA ASP A 81 -12.02 -16.61 14.50
C ASP A 81 -13.26 -15.74 14.32
N MET A 82 -13.75 -15.12 15.39
CA MET A 82 -14.84 -14.14 15.33
C MET A 82 -14.49 -12.95 14.42
N TYR A 83 -13.26 -12.44 14.52
CA TYR A 83 -12.81 -11.33 13.67
C TYR A 83 -12.57 -11.76 12.22
N ILE A 84 -12.16 -13.01 11.98
CA ILE A 84 -12.06 -13.59 10.63
C ILE A 84 -13.45 -13.70 10.00
N GLU A 85 -14.46 -14.16 10.72
CA GLU A 85 -15.84 -14.24 10.24
C GLU A 85 -16.40 -12.85 9.86
N ARG A 86 -16.13 -11.82 10.66
CA ARG A 86 -16.49 -10.42 10.36
C ARG A 86 -15.77 -9.90 9.12
N TYR A 87 -14.51 -10.27 8.95
CA TYR A 87 -13.74 -9.94 7.77
C TYR A 87 -14.32 -10.59 6.51
N ILE A 88 -14.68 -11.87 6.58
CA ILE A 88 -15.37 -12.62 5.52
C ILE A 88 -16.71 -11.96 5.15
N GLU A 89 -17.49 -11.54 6.14
CA GLU A 89 -18.74 -10.81 5.89
C GLU A 89 -18.49 -9.48 5.17
N THR A 90 -17.48 -8.73 5.57
CA THR A 90 -17.09 -7.50 4.89
C THR A 90 -16.69 -7.77 3.42
N LEU A 91 -15.85 -8.79 3.18
CA LEU A 91 -15.49 -9.20 1.82
C LEU A 91 -16.72 -9.59 0.98
N SER A 92 -17.66 -10.34 1.58
CA SER A 92 -18.90 -10.71 0.90
C SER A 92 -19.68 -9.48 0.44
N ARG A 93 -19.82 -8.50 1.32
CA ARG A 93 -20.52 -7.23 1.02
C ARG A 93 -19.82 -6.39 -0.03
N LEU A 94 -18.49 -6.35 -0.03
CA LEU A 94 -17.68 -5.71 -1.09
C LEU A 94 -17.89 -6.42 -2.43
N GLY A 95 -17.84 -7.75 -2.44
CA GLY A 95 -18.05 -8.55 -3.64
C GLY A 95 -19.45 -8.40 -4.22
N GLU A 96 -20.50 -8.30 -3.38
CA GLU A 96 -21.89 -8.01 -3.79
C GLU A 96 -22.00 -6.64 -4.52
N GLN A 97 -21.11 -5.70 -4.23
CA GLN A 97 -21.03 -4.39 -4.91
C GLN A 97 -20.07 -4.40 -6.11
N GLY A 98 -19.47 -5.55 -6.46
CA GLY A 98 -18.53 -5.69 -7.57
C GLY A 98 -17.14 -5.09 -7.28
N ILE A 99 -16.77 -4.94 -6.02
CA ILE A 99 -15.42 -4.50 -5.62
C ILE A 99 -14.58 -5.77 -5.40
N ASP A 100 -13.59 -5.97 -6.28
CA ASP A 100 -12.85 -7.23 -6.42
C ASP A 100 -11.37 -7.16 -6.02
N LEU A 101 -10.88 -6.02 -5.54
CA LEU A 101 -9.49 -5.85 -5.10
C LEU A 101 -9.44 -5.31 -3.67
N VAL A 102 -8.76 -6.03 -2.79
CA VAL A 102 -8.56 -5.63 -1.39
C VAL A 102 -7.09 -5.70 -1.03
N CYS A 103 -6.48 -4.53 -0.88
CA CYS A 103 -5.16 -4.39 -0.28
C CYS A 103 -5.27 -4.47 1.25
N TYR A 104 -4.39 -5.21 1.88
CA TYR A 104 -4.29 -5.33 3.33
C TYR A 104 -2.83 -5.43 3.76
N ASN A 105 -2.55 -5.09 4.99
CA ASN A 105 -1.26 -5.34 5.61
C ASN A 105 -1.38 -6.33 6.78
N PHE A 106 -0.26 -6.95 7.16
CA PHE A 106 -0.20 -7.85 8.30
C PHE A 106 0.92 -7.43 9.28
N MET A 107 1.28 -6.17 9.24
CA MET A 107 2.30 -5.58 10.11
C MET A 107 1.76 -5.43 11.54
N PRO A 108 2.49 -5.87 12.56
CA PRO A 108 2.17 -5.59 13.95
C PRO A 108 2.19 -4.09 14.24
N VAL A 109 1.19 -3.61 14.96
CA VAL A 109 1.04 -2.25 15.49
C VAL A 109 0.94 -1.17 14.41
N PHE A 110 1.91 -1.01 13.52
CA PHE A 110 1.98 0.07 12.53
C PHE A 110 1.98 -0.44 11.11
N ASP A 111 1.23 0.23 10.23
CA ASP A 111 1.15 -0.07 8.79
C ASP A 111 2.36 0.47 8.03
N PHE A 112 2.98 1.52 8.54
CA PHE A 112 4.25 2.08 8.06
C PHE A 112 4.93 2.85 9.20
N THR A 113 6.23 3.09 9.07
CA THR A 113 6.98 3.85 10.07
C THR A 113 7.87 4.87 9.38
N ARG A 114 7.80 6.13 9.83
CA ARG A 114 8.66 7.24 9.39
C ARG A 114 9.22 7.98 10.61
N SER A 115 10.38 8.58 10.44
CA SER A 115 10.98 9.45 11.45
C SER A 115 10.57 10.91 11.27
N ASP A 116 10.11 11.28 10.08
CA ASP A 116 9.65 12.63 9.74
C ASP A 116 8.62 12.54 8.60
N LEU A 117 7.50 13.24 8.73
CA LEU A 117 6.47 13.32 7.70
C LEU A 117 6.52 14.64 6.91
N HIS A 118 7.39 15.59 7.32
CA HIS A 118 7.54 16.90 6.70
C HIS A 118 9.00 17.33 6.58
N LYS A 119 9.89 16.42 6.19
CA LYS A 119 11.29 16.75 5.95
C LYS A 119 11.40 17.73 4.77
N LEU A 120 11.95 18.90 5.05
CA LEU A 120 12.24 19.91 4.01
C LEU A 120 13.41 19.44 3.14
N ARG A 121 13.23 19.47 1.82
CA ARG A 121 14.26 19.23 0.80
C ARG A 121 14.87 20.56 0.29
N GLU A 122 16.00 20.45 -0.41
CA GLU A 122 16.73 21.61 -0.98
C GLU A 122 15.89 22.39 -2.00
N ASP A 123 14.97 21.72 -2.72
CA ASP A 123 14.06 22.34 -3.69
C ASP A 123 12.86 23.05 -3.05
N GLY A 124 12.77 23.05 -1.71
CA GLY A 124 11.68 23.63 -0.95
C GLY A 124 10.42 22.74 -0.83
N SER A 125 10.46 21.52 -1.36
CA SER A 125 9.40 20.53 -1.16
C SER A 125 9.53 19.82 0.19
N PHE A 126 8.41 19.23 0.67
CA PHE A 126 8.41 18.38 1.87
C PHE A 126 8.14 16.94 1.49
N VAL A 127 8.75 16.01 2.23
CA VAL A 127 8.66 14.56 1.98
C VAL A 127 8.67 13.76 3.26
N PHE A 128 8.23 12.51 3.16
CA PHE A 128 8.46 11.52 4.22
C PHE A 128 9.93 11.11 4.27
N ALA A 129 10.44 10.95 5.48
CA ALA A 129 11.79 10.47 5.71
C ALA A 129 11.87 9.44 6.83
N TYR A 130 12.89 8.61 6.74
CA TYR A 130 13.21 7.59 7.73
C TYR A 130 14.68 7.68 8.12
N ASP A 131 14.93 7.67 9.40
CA ASP A 131 16.27 7.59 9.99
C ASP A 131 16.21 6.58 11.15
N GLN A 132 16.93 5.45 11.00
CA GLN A 132 16.96 4.39 11.99
C GLN A 132 17.46 4.90 13.35
N ALA A 133 18.44 5.80 13.38
CA ALA A 133 18.96 6.33 14.62
C ALA A 133 17.94 7.20 15.39
N LEU A 134 17.00 7.84 14.68
CA LEU A 134 15.89 8.54 15.31
C LEU A 134 14.85 7.54 15.82
N ILE A 135 14.50 6.54 15.02
CA ILE A 135 13.55 5.49 15.40
C ILE A 135 14.01 4.73 16.64
N ASP A 136 15.30 4.41 16.75
CA ASP A 136 15.87 3.68 17.89
C ASP A 136 15.77 4.45 19.21
N ARG A 137 15.55 5.76 19.18
CA ARG A 137 15.31 6.60 20.36
C ARG A 137 13.86 6.62 20.83
N ILE A 138 12.95 6.08 20.02
CA ILE A 138 11.54 6.05 20.35
C ILE A 138 11.25 4.81 21.17
N SER A 139 10.61 5.03 22.31
CA SER A 139 10.12 3.98 23.19
C SER A 139 8.59 4.02 23.26
N PRO A 140 7.92 2.95 23.69
CA PRO A 140 6.47 2.98 23.91
C PRO A 140 6.00 4.08 24.87
N ALA A 141 6.92 4.64 25.68
CA ALA A 141 6.60 5.71 26.64
C ALA A 141 6.49 7.10 26.00
N ASN A 142 7.29 7.39 24.96
CA ASN A 142 7.30 8.70 24.28
C ASN A 142 6.72 8.64 22.85
N MET A 143 6.22 7.50 22.42
CA MET A 143 5.76 7.27 21.06
C MET A 143 4.54 8.13 20.69
N ASN A 144 3.60 8.32 21.62
CA ASN A 144 2.42 9.15 21.38
C ASN A 144 2.80 10.61 21.09
N ASP A 145 3.69 11.18 21.89
CA ASP A 145 4.15 12.56 21.72
C ASP A 145 4.94 12.70 20.42
N TYR A 146 5.74 11.68 20.08
CA TYR A 146 6.48 11.65 18.85
C TYR A 146 5.53 11.64 17.62
N MET A 147 4.56 10.72 17.59
CA MET A 147 3.60 10.61 16.47
C MET A 147 2.77 11.89 16.32
N ALA A 148 2.30 12.46 17.42
CA ALA A 148 1.57 13.74 17.39
C ALA A 148 2.46 14.88 16.84
N GLY A 149 3.75 14.88 17.18
CA GLY A 149 4.69 15.90 16.72
C GLY A 149 4.99 15.86 15.23
N ILE A 150 4.95 14.68 14.58
CA ILE A 150 5.28 14.54 13.16
C ILE A 150 4.06 14.49 12.23
N SER A 151 2.84 14.29 12.75
CA SER A 151 1.62 14.14 11.94
C SER A 151 0.96 15.46 11.53
N ASP A 152 1.41 16.59 12.07
CA ASP A 152 0.85 17.94 11.85
C ASP A 152 -0.69 18.01 12.03
N GLY A 153 -1.19 17.21 12.96
CA GLY A 153 -2.63 17.13 13.28
C GLY A 153 -3.46 16.28 12.31
N TYR A 154 -2.86 15.68 11.29
CA TYR A 154 -3.56 14.74 10.42
C TYR A 154 -3.65 13.34 11.03
N VAL A 155 -4.76 12.66 10.76
CA VAL A 155 -4.90 11.22 11.07
C VAL A 155 -4.27 10.43 9.92
N MET A 156 -3.09 9.90 10.19
CA MET A 156 -2.38 9.08 9.19
C MET A 156 -2.93 7.64 9.16
N PRO A 157 -2.87 6.95 8.01
CA PRO A 157 -3.25 5.55 7.91
C PRO A 157 -2.52 4.67 8.93
N GLY A 158 -3.26 3.90 9.73
CA GLY A 158 -2.70 3.06 10.79
C GLY A 158 -2.31 3.81 12.08
N TRP A 159 -2.54 5.14 12.13
CA TRP A 159 -2.27 6.00 13.30
C TRP A 159 -3.55 6.65 13.82
N GLU A 160 -4.66 5.94 13.73
CA GLU A 160 -5.94 6.41 14.26
C GLU A 160 -5.86 6.70 15.78
N PRO A 161 -6.55 7.72 16.31
CA PRO A 161 -6.44 8.14 17.70
C PRO A 161 -6.68 7.03 18.72
N GLU A 162 -7.63 6.13 18.45
CA GLU A 162 -7.95 4.96 19.28
C GLU A 162 -6.77 4.00 19.34
N ARG A 163 -6.08 3.81 18.22
CA ARG A 163 -4.90 2.96 18.09
C ARG A 163 -3.71 3.56 18.82
N VAL A 164 -3.45 4.85 18.63
CA VAL A 164 -2.38 5.60 19.33
C VAL A 164 -2.61 5.55 20.85
N GLY A 165 -3.84 5.76 21.31
CA GLY A 165 -4.20 5.65 22.74
C GLY A 165 -4.03 4.24 23.34
N ALA A 166 -3.96 3.20 22.50
CA ALA A 166 -3.84 1.80 22.92
C ALA A 166 -2.42 1.22 22.75
N LEU A 167 -1.42 2.01 22.34
CA LEU A 167 -0.10 1.51 21.92
C LEU A 167 0.57 0.56 22.92
N LYS A 168 0.59 0.90 24.23
CA LYS A 168 1.19 0.02 25.26
C LYS A 168 0.53 -1.36 25.26
N ARG A 169 -0.80 -1.41 25.17
CA ARG A 169 -1.56 -2.66 25.11
C ARG A 169 -1.30 -3.40 23.80
N LEU A 170 -1.20 -2.69 22.68
CA LEU A 170 -0.89 -3.29 21.38
C LEU A 170 0.51 -3.91 21.39
N PHE A 171 1.53 -3.23 21.88
CA PHE A 171 2.87 -3.83 22.01
C PHE A 171 2.86 -5.08 22.90
N ALA A 172 2.16 -5.07 24.01
CA ALA A 172 2.03 -6.24 24.89
C ALA A 172 1.37 -7.45 24.21
N LEU A 173 0.46 -7.24 23.24
CA LEU A 173 -0.15 -8.33 22.46
C LEU A 173 0.87 -9.09 21.60
N TYR A 174 1.94 -8.43 21.18
CA TYR A 174 2.97 -9.02 20.32
C TYR A 174 4.19 -9.53 21.11
N GLU A 175 4.16 -9.44 22.43
CA GLU A 175 5.21 -10.01 23.26
C GLU A 175 5.30 -11.53 23.06
N GLY A 176 6.48 -12.03 22.68
CA GLY A 176 6.71 -13.44 22.38
C GLY A 176 6.18 -13.92 21.03
N ILE A 177 5.68 -13.01 20.16
CA ILE A 177 5.33 -13.34 18.79
C ILE A 177 6.52 -13.08 17.88
N ASP A 178 7.13 -14.14 17.42
CA ASP A 178 8.23 -14.12 16.46
C ASP A 178 7.73 -14.10 15.00
N HIS A 179 8.69 -14.05 14.08
CA HIS A 179 8.45 -14.12 12.64
C HIS A 179 7.66 -15.37 12.20
N GLY A 180 7.96 -16.53 12.79
CA GLY A 180 7.30 -17.80 12.48
C GLY A 180 5.84 -17.78 12.88
N ARG A 181 5.55 -17.37 14.11
CA ARG A 181 4.18 -17.30 14.63
C ARG A 181 3.33 -16.25 13.91
N LEU A 182 3.90 -15.09 13.58
CA LEU A 182 3.20 -14.08 12.78
C LEU A 182 2.86 -14.62 11.38
N PHE A 183 3.79 -15.34 10.76
CA PHE A 183 3.57 -15.99 9.47
C PHE A 183 2.47 -17.06 9.54
N ASP A 184 2.48 -17.92 10.56
CA ASP A 184 1.45 -18.97 10.72
C ASP A 184 0.05 -18.36 10.93
N ASN A 185 -0.04 -17.25 11.67
CA ASN A 185 -1.28 -16.50 11.85
C ASN A 185 -1.77 -15.89 10.52
N LEU A 186 -0.86 -15.39 9.68
CA LEU A 186 -1.22 -14.93 8.33
C LEU A 186 -1.76 -16.06 7.47
N VAL A 187 -1.09 -17.21 7.44
CA VAL A 187 -1.54 -18.39 6.66
C VAL A 187 -2.92 -18.86 7.11
N TYR A 188 -3.14 -18.91 8.42
CA TYR A 188 -4.45 -19.25 8.98
C TYR A 188 -5.55 -18.29 8.51
N PHE A 189 -5.30 -17.00 8.62
CA PHE A 189 -6.21 -15.94 8.17
C PHE A 189 -6.51 -16.04 6.67
N LEU A 190 -5.48 -16.04 5.83
CA LEU A 190 -5.67 -16.09 4.38
C LEU A 190 -6.38 -17.35 3.91
N SER A 191 -6.05 -18.51 4.49
CA SER A 191 -6.70 -19.77 4.13
C SER A 191 -8.20 -19.72 4.40
N ALA A 192 -8.62 -19.09 5.50
CA ALA A 192 -10.03 -18.91 5.85
C ALA A 192 -10.77 -17.97 4.87
N LEU A 193 -10.06 -17.01 4.24
CA LEU A 193 -10.66 -16.06 3.30
C LEU A 193 -10.85 -16.64 1.89
N MET A 194 -10.07 -17.64 1.48
CA MET A 194 -10.08 -18.10 0.08
C MET A 194 -11.46 -18.55 -0.43
N PRO A 195 -12.33 -19.21 0.35
CA PRO A 195 -13.68 -19.57 -0.11
C PRO A 195 -14.52 -18.35 -0.53
N VAL A 196 -14.52 -17.27 0.26
CA VAL A 196 -15.27 -16.04 -0.09
C VAL A 196 -14.61 -15.30 -1.25
N CYS A 197 -13.28 -15.29 -1.31
CA CYS A 197 -12.54 -14.68 -2.42
C CYS A 197 -12.88 -15.35 -3.75
N ARG A 198 -12.88 -16.69 -3.82
CA ARG A 198 -13.29 -17.44 -5.02
C ARG A 198 -14.75 -17.21 -5.38
N LYS A 199 -15.63 -17.13 -4.40
CA LYS A 199 -17.08 -16.92 -4.63
C LYS A 199 -17.37 -15.60 -5.34
N TYR A 200 -16.66 -14.54 -4.97
CA TYR A 200 -16.90 -13.18 -5.48
C TYR A 200 -15.81 -12.67 -6.43
N GLY A 201 -14.78 -13.47 -6.73
CA GLY A 201 -13.66 -13.06 -7.56
C GLY A 201 -12.75 -12.03 -6.89
N ILE A 202 -12.72 -11.96 -5.55
CA ILE A 202 -11.94 -10.96 -4.81
C ILE A 202 -10.47 -11.35 -4.79
N ARG A 203 -9.62 -10.42 -5.19
CA ARG A 203 -8.16 -10.53 -5.16
C ARG A 203 -7.64 -9.85 -3.89
N MET A 204 -7.18 -10.66 -2.94
CA MET A 204 -6.46 -10.19 -1.77
C MET A 204 -5.04 -9.81 -2.18
N ALA A 205 -4.54 -8.67 -1.70
CA ALA A 205 -3.22 -8.16 -2.06
C ALA A 205 -2.48 -7.70 -0.80
N ILE A 206 -1.55 -8.53 -0.29
CA ILE A 206 -0.76 -8.15 0.89
C ILE A 206 0.18 -7.01 0.55
N HIS A 207 0.15 -5.95 1.36
CA HIS A 207 1.12 -4.87 1.30
C HIS A 207 2.44 -5.31 1.93
N PRO A 208 3.61 -5.07 1.32
CA PRO A 208 4.90 -5.38 1.93
C PRO A 208 5.16 -4.53 3.18
N ASP A 209 6.06 -5.02 4.02
CA ASP A 209 6.47 -4.28 5.22
C ASP A 209 7.11 -2.94 4.87
N ASP A 210 6.82 -1.89 5.66
CA ASP A 210 7.34 -0.54 5.46
C ASP A 210 7.83 0.08 6.79
N PRO A 211 9.16 0.16 7.02
CA PRO A 211 10.26 -0.31 6.15
C PRO A 211 10.33 -1.85 6.07
N ALA A 212 11.10 -2.33 5.11
CA ALA A 212 11.27 -3.75 4.81
C ALA A 212 12.14 -4.52 5.83
N TRP A 213 12.14 -4.10 7.08
CA TRP A 213 12.83 -4.73 8.21
C TRP A 213 12.07 -4.53 9.53
N PRO A 214 12.38 -5.33 10.58
CA PRO A 214 11.78 -5.17 11.89
C PRO A 214 12.04 -3.79 12.51
N VAL A 215 11.01 -3.19 13.10
CA VAL A 215 11.10 -1.94 13.85
C VAL A 215 10.49 -2.13 15.24
N PHE A 216 11.01 -1.47 16.25
CA PHE A 216 10.55 -1.55 17.65
C PHE A 216 10.52 -2.98 18.22
N GLY A 217 11.35 -3.91 17.70
CA GLY A 217 11.33 -5.31 18.09
C GLY A 217 10.13 -6.12 17.53
N LEU A 218 9.28 -5.51 16.71
CA LEU A 218 8.13 -6.17 16.10
C LEU A 218 8.53 -6.96 14.84
N PRO A 219 8.07 -8.21 14.69
CA PRO A 219 8.42 -9.03 13.52
C PRO A 219 7.83 -8.48 12.22
N ARG A 220 8.49 -8.77 11.10
CA ARG A 220 8.06 -8.48 9.73
C ARG A 220 8.16 -9.77 8.89
N ILE A 221 7.25 -9.97 7.93
CA ILE A 221 7.16 -11.23 7.15
C ILE A 221 7.13 -11.02 5.64
N ALA A 222 6.93 -9.78 5.19
CA ALA A 222 6.76 -9.41 3.78
C ALA A 222 7.81 -8.37 3.31
N GLY A 223 9.01 -8.37 3.88
CA GLY A 223 10.05 -7.36 3.63
C GLY A 223 10.90 -7.59 2.37
N GLY A 224 10.64 -8.61 1.56
CA GLY A 224 11.40 -8.90 0.35
C GLY A 224 10.93 -10.13 -0.41
N LYS A 225 11.67 -10.48 -1.49
CA LYS A 225 11.32 -11.54 -2.43
C LYS A 225 10.96 -12.85 -1.74
N GLU A 226 11.83 -13.36 -0.88
CA GLU A 226 11.63 -14.66 -0.24
C GLU A 226 10.43 -14.69 0.70
N GLY A 227 10.19 -13.60 1.46
CA GLY A 227 9.02 -13.48 2.33
C GLY A 227 7.72 -13.50 1.52
N LEU A 228 7.65 -12.72 0.44
CA LEU A 228 6.49 -12.66 -0.44
C LEU A 228 6.23 -14.01 -1.13
N LEU A 229 7.25 -14.64 -1.70
CA LEU A 229 7.12 -15.97 -2.33
C LEU A 229 6.74 -17.05 -1.30
N ARG A 230 7.23 -16.97 -0.07
CA ARG A 230 6.85 -17.89 1.01
C ARG A 230 5.35 -17.78 1.32
N ILE A 231 4.81 -16.56 1.38
CA ILE A 231 3.38 -16.30 1.59
C ILE A 231 2.56 -16.92 0.45
N LEU A 232 2.93 -16.65 -0.80
CA LEU A 232 2.21 -17.15 -1.97
C LEU A 232 2.24 -18.67 -2.08
N ARG A 233 3.34 -19.32 -1.69
CA ARG A 233 3.45 -20.79 -1.66
C ARG A 233 2.62 -21.41 -0.54
N ALA A 234 2.51 -20.75 0.61
CA ALA A 234 1.75 -21.27 1.75
C ALA A 234 0.24 -21.20 1.51
N VAL A 235 -0.25 -20.20 0.78
CA VAL A 235 -1.63 -20.09 0.32
C VAL A 235 -1.61 -19.95 -1.20
N ASP A 236 -1.42 -21.08 -1.89
CA ASP A 236 -1.32 -21.13 -3.35
C ASP A 236 -2.70 -21.09 -4.00
N ASP A 237 -3.23 -19.88 -4.06
CA ASP A 237 -4.54 -19.55 -4.63
C ASP A 237 -4.40 -18.29 -5.48
N GLU A 238 -5.01 -18.25 -6.67
CA GLU A 238 -4.94 -17.08 -7.56
C GLU A 238 -5.52 -15.81 -6.93
N HIS A 239 -6.40 -15.94 -5.95
CA HIS A 239 -6.98 -14.82 -5.20
C HIS A 239 -6.08 -14.31 -4.05
N SER A 240 -5.01 -15.03 -3.72
CA SER A 240 -3.98 -14.60 -2.77
C SER A 240 -2.79 -14.01 -3.54
N GLY A 241 -2.58 -12.71 -3.48
CA GLY A 241 -1.54 -12.01 -4.21
C GLY A 241 -0.89 -10.91 -3.39
N VAL A 242 -0.18 -10.05 -4.08
CA VAL A 242 0.67 -9.01 -3.50
C VAL A 242 0.27 -7.64 -4.02
N THR A 243 0.24 -6.66 -3.14
CA THR A 243 0.41 -5.25 -3.48
C THR A 243 1.92 -5.00 -3.61
N LEU A 244 2.42 -4.78 -4.81
CA LEU A 244 3.82 -4.48 -4.98
C LEU A 244 4.05 -2.98 -4.76
N CYS A 245 4.50 -2.61 -3.56
CA CYS A 245 4.91 -1.25 -3.24
C CYS A 245 6.41 -1.10 -3.46
N THR A 246 6.80 -0.34 -4.49
CA THR A 246 8.21 -0.18 -4.86
C THR A 246 9.01 0.51 -3.77
N GLY A 247 8.47 1.56 -3.14
CA GLY A 247 9.17 2.29 -2.11
C GLY A 247 9.30 1.52 -0.79
N SER A 248 8.26 0.76 -0.38
CA SER A 248 8.35 -0.05 0.83
C SER A 248 9.42 -1.12 0.70
N LEU A 249 9.42 -1.87 -0.40
CA LEU A 249 10.44 -2.89 -0.67
C LEU A 249 11.83 -2.28 -0.84
N ALA A 250 11.93 -1.16 -1.56
CA ALA A 250 13.19 -0.49 -1.81
C ALA A 250 13.76 0.24 -0.59
N SER A 251 13.01 0.38 0.52
CA SER A 251 13.61 0.82 1.78
C SER A 251 14.82 -0.05 2.15
N ASN A 252 14.78 -1.35 1.83
CA ASN A 252 15.95 -2.22 1.86
C ASN A 252 16.68 -2.18 0.51
N PRO A 253 17.88 -1.57 0.41
CA PRO A 253 18.63 -1.45 -0.83
C PRO A 253 19.10 -2.82 -1.39
N GLY A 254 19.00 -3.90 -0.65
CA GLY A 254 19.25 -5.25 -1.11
C GLY A 254 18.12 -5.87 -1.95
N ASN A 255 16.95 -5.23 -2.01
CA ASN A 255 15.82 -5.70 -2.80
C ASN A 255 15.92 -5.22 -4.26
N ASP A 256 16.07 -6.15 -5.20
CA ASP A 256 15.95 -5.90 -6.64
C ASP A 256 14.47 -5.89 -7.04
N ILE A 257 13.88 -4.70 -7.21
CA ILE A 257 12.44 -4.55 -7.46
C ILE A 257 12.03 -5.17 -8.81
N PRO A 258 12.72 -4.95 -9.94
CA PRO A 258 12.43 -5.64 -11.19
C PRO A 258 12.47 -7.17 -11.09
N ASP A 259 13.43 -7.73 -10.36
CA ASP A 259 13.54 -9.18 -10.14
C ASP A 259 12.37 -9.70 -9.28
N ILE A 260 11.98 -8.98 -8.24
CA ILE A 260 10.80 -9.31 -7.42
C ILE A 260 9.53 -9.33 -8.29
N ILE A 261 9.31 -8.31 -9.13
CA ILE A 261 8.15 -8.24 -10.03
C ILE A 261 8.10 -9.47 -10.94
N ARG A 262 9.21 -9.81 -11.59
CA ARG A 262 9.28 -10.99 -12.48
C ARG A 262 9.02 -12.29 -11.74
N ALA A 263 9.54 -12.43 -10.52
CA ALA A 263 9.35 -13.60 -9.69
C ALA A 263 7.90 -13.80 -9.22
N LEU A 264 7.21 -12.72 -8.91
CA LEU A 264 5.80 -12.73 -8.46
C LEU A 264 4.83 -12.92 -9.64
N GLY A 265 5.17 -12.39 -10.82
CA GLY A 265 4.39 -12.52 -12.05
C GLY A 265 2.93 -12.08 -11.87
N LYS A 266 1.99 -12.93 -12.27
CA LYS A 266 0.54 -12.65 -12.21
C LYS A 266 -0.04 -12.55 -10.78
N ARG A 267 0.76 -12.89 -9.76
CA ARG A 267 0.34 -12.76 -8.35
C ARG A 267 0.54 -11.33 -7.83
N VAL A 268 1.02 -10.40 -8.63
CA VAL A 268 0.92 -8.96 -8.34
C VAL A 268 -0.48 -8.51 -8.75
N HIS A 269 -1.32 -8.24 -7.77
CA HIS A 269 -2.72 -7.81 -7.99
C HIS A 269 -2.85 -6.29 -8.04
N PHE A 270 -1.97 -5.58 -7.35
CA PHE A 270 -1.96 -4.15 -7.20
C PHE A 270 -0.51 -3.63 -7.16
N ALA A 271 -0.28 -2.41 -7.65
CA ALA A 271 1.03 -1.80 -7.62
C ALA A 271 0.99 -0.36 -7.08
N HIS A 272 1.87 -0.08 -6.12
CA HIS A 272 2.22 1.25 -5.67
C HIS A 272 3.58 1.61 -6.24
N ILE A 273 3.65 2.67 -7.03
CA ILE A 273 4.91 3.11 -7.60
C ILE A 273 5.29 4.43 -6.96
N ARG A 274 6.34 4.38 -6.18
CA ARG A 274 6.96 5.54 -5.53
C ARG A 274 8.46 5.37 -5.55
N ASN A 275 9.19 6.46 -5.63
CA ASN A 275 10.64 6.47 -5.53
C ASN A 275 11.09 6.96 -4.15
N LEU A 276 12.27 6.57 -3.75
CA LEU A 276 12.96 7.03 -2.56
C LEU A 276 14.45 7.21 -2.85
N ARG A 277 15.12 8.02 -2.03
CA ARG A 277 16.56 8.26 -2.09
C ARG A 277 17.21 7.77 -0.83
N HIS A 278 18.14 6.81 -0.93
CA HIS A 278 19.02 6.45 0.17
C HIS A 278 20.09 7.53 0.35
N THR A 279 20.23 8.04 1.56
CA THR A 279 21.22 9.09 1.89
C THR A 279 22.34 8.54 2.76
N ALA A 280 22.07 7.48 3.54
CA ALA A 280 23.03 6.73 4.33
C ALA A 280 22.46 5.33 4.65
N PRO A 281 23.26 4.39 5.20
CA PRO A 281 22.73 3.12 5.71
C PRO A 281 21.64 3.34 6.75
N GLY A 282 20.45 2.75 6.54
CA GLY A 282 19.29 2.93 7.41
C GLY A 282 18.61 4.31 7.33
N VAL A 283 18.99 5.15 6.35
CA VAL A 283 18.42 6.50 6.17
C VAL A 283 17.95 6.67 4.73
N PHE A 284 16.68 7.03 4.56
CA PHE A 284 16.12 7.35 3.26
C PHE A 284 15.08 8.48 3.35
N GLU A 285 14.85 9.14 2.25
CA GLU A 285 13.76 10.10 2.07
C GLU A 285 12.96 9.74 0.82
N GLU A 286 11.67 10.02 0.83
CA GLU A 286 10.84 9.92 -0.37
C GLU A 286 11.18 11.08 -1.31
N CYS A 287 10.88 10.91 -2.60
CA CYS A 287 11.27 11.88 -3.62
C CYS A 287 10.26 11.89 -4.78
N ALA A 288 10.49 12.67 -5.82
CA ALA A 288 9.66 12.65 -7.00
C ALA A 288 9.64 11.24 -7.63
N HIS A 289 8.59 10.94 -8.39
CA HIS A 289 8.43 9.65 -9.07
C HIS A 289 9.48 9.40 -10.17
N LEU A 290 10.21 10.42 -10.61
CA LEU A 290 11.23 10.30 -11.65
C LEU A 290 12.40 9.43 -11.18
N SER A 291 12.93 8.57 -12.07
CA SER A 291 14.14 7.79 -11.81
C SER A 291 15.32 8.66 -11.39
N ALA A 292 15.49 9.83 -12.01
CA ALA A 292 16.61 10.73 -11.74
C ALA A 292 16.58 11.39 -10.35
N ASP A 293 15.43 11.43 -9.66
CA ASP A 293 15.30 12.07 -8.35
C ASP A 293 15.53 11.11 -7.16
N GLY A 294 15.56 9.80 -7.40
CA GLY A 294 15.70 8.81 -6.34
C GLY A 294 16.71 7.70 -6.67
N SER A 295 16.62 6.64 -5.90
CA SER A 295 17.50 5.47 -6.01
C SER A 295 16.94 4.37 -6.91
N LEU A 296 15.67 4.49 -7.36
CA LEU A 296 15.02 3.49 -8.20
C LEU A 296 14.98 3.92 -9.65
N ASP A 297 15.28 2.97 -10.56
CA ASP A 297 14.99 3.13 -11.98
C ASP A 297 13.53 2.75 -12.26
N ILE A 298 12.65 3.76 -12.26
CA ILE A 298 11.21 3.57 -12.48
C ILE A 298 10.91 3.07 -13.88
N TYR A 299 11.76 3.38 -14.88
CA TYR A 299 11.61 2.84 -16.23
C TYR A 299 11.79 1.30 -16.23
N GLU A 300 12.85 0.78 -15.62
CA GLU A 300 13.08 -0.67 -15.54
C GLU A 300 12.00 -1.37 -14.69
N ILE A 301 11.45 -0.71 -13.67
CA ILE A 301 10.31 -1.19 -12.89
C ILE A 301 9.06 -1.32 -13.77
N VAL A 302 8.69 -0.27 -14.51
CA VAL A 302 7.52 -0.28 -15.41
C VAL A 302 7.68 -1.32 -16.51
N LYS A 303 8.90 -1.46 -17.04
CA LYS A 303 9.24 -2.48 -18.03
C LYS A 303 9.08 -3.90 -17.46
N ALA A 304 9.52 -4.16 -16.22
CA ALA A 304 9.34 -5.45 -15.57
C ALA A 304 7.86 -5.79 -15.36
N PHE A 305 7.01 -4.83 -14.99
CA PHE A 305 5.56 -5.02 -14.93
C PHE A 305 4.98 -5.40 -16.30
N HIS A 306 5.37 -4.69 -17.34
CA HIS A 306 4.90 -4.98 -18.70
C HIS A 306 5.35 -6.36 -19.19
N GLU A 307 6.62 -6.73 -18.97
CA GLU A 307 7.20 -8.04 -19.32
C GLU A 307 6.50 -9.19 -18.57
N SER A 308 6.07 -8.96 -17.33
CA SER A 308 5.33 -9.93 -16.51
C SER A 308 3.85 -10.06 -16.90
N GLY A 309 3.39 -9.28 -17.89
CA GLY A 309 2.00 -9.26 -18.33
C GLY A 309 1.04 -8.68 -17.29
N PHE A 310 1.51 -7.75 -16.46
CA PHE A 310 0.69 -7.10 -15.46
C PHE A 310 -0.38 -6.21 -16.13
N ASP A 311 -1.64 -6.42 -15.78
CA ASP A 311 -2.80 -5.68 -16.26
C ASP A 311 -3.64 -5.07 -15.12
N GLY A 312 -3.13 -5.17 -13.90
CA GLY A 312 -3.80 -4.75 -12.68
C GLY A 312 -3.89 -3.24 -12.47
N VAL A 313 -4.26 -2.87 -11.25
CA VAL A 313 -4.36 -1.48 -10.80
C VAL A 313 -2.99 -0.97 -10.39
N VAL A 314 -2.67 0.27 -10.81
CA VAL A 314 -1.47 1.00 -10.42
C VAL A 314 -1.86 2.35 -9.83
N ARG A 315 -1.17 2.79 -8.82
CA ARG A 315 -1.24 4.17 -8.36
C ARG A 315 0.15 4.74 -8.07
N PRO A 316 0.38 6.05 -8.30
CA PRO A 316 1.45 6.73 -7.58
C PRO A 316 1.13 6.60 -6.08
N ASP A 317 2.14 6.27 -5.30
CA ASP A 317 1.95 6.11 -3.85
C ASP A 317 1.96 7.48 -3.14
N HIS A 318 2.88 7.70 -2.20
CA HIS A 318 3.09 9.01 -1.64
C HIS A 318 3.70 9.96 -2.68
N GLY A 319 3.41 11.24 -2.54
CA GLY A 319 4.04 12.32 -3.29
C GLY A 319 4.71 13.31 -2.35
N ARG A 320 5.41 14.28 -2.92
CA ARG A 320 5.95 15.42 -2.19
C ARG A 320 4.85 16.46 -1.96
N ASP A 321 4.97 17.23 -0.90
CA ASP A 321 4.19 18.45 -0.75
C ASP A 321 4.91 19.57 -1.46
N ILE A 322 4.34 20.02 -2.58
CA ILE A 322 4.93 21.00 -3.50
C ILE A 322 3.98 22.18 -3.72
N TRP A 323 4.54 23.32 -4.14
CA TRP A 323 3.81 24.52 -4.57
C TRP A 323 2.83 25.08 -3.53
N GLY A 324 3.11 24.83 -2.23
CA GLY A 324 2.28 25.31 -1.13
C GLY A 324 0.92 24.64 -1.00
N GLU A 325 0.76 23.43 -1.58
CA GLU A 325 -0.42 22.63 -1.38
C GLU A 325 -0.59 22.28 0.10
N LYS A 326 -1.81 22.44 0.61
CA LYS A 326 -2.18 22.03 1.96
C LYS A 326 -2.99 20.74 1.87
N ALA A 327 -2.36 19.65 2.17
CA ALA A 327 -2.96 18.33 2.11
C ALA A 327 -2.46 17.43 3.24
N MET A 328 -3.09 16.28 3.39
CA MET A 328 -2.54 15.22 4.23
C MET A 328 -1.12 14.91 3.75
N PRO A 329 -0.10 14.86 4.61
CA PRO A 329 1.28 14.63 4.23
C PRO A 329 1.43 13.44 3.26
N GLY A 330 2.15 13.65 2.16
CA GLY A 330 2.35 12.64 1.12
C GLY A 330 1.13 12.38 0.21
N TYR A 331 -0.03 12.96 0.50
CA TYR A 331 -1.26 12.68 -0.25
C TYR A 331 -1.87 13.89 -0.96
N GLY A 332 -1.09 14.95 -1.18
CA GLY A 332 -1.47 16.09 -2.03
C GLY A 332 -1.79 15.67 -3.46
N LEU A 333 -2.50 16.52 -4.20
CA LEU A 333 -2.88 16.27 -5.58
C LEU A 333 -1.70 16.45 -6.54
N PHE A 334 -0.91 17.51 -6.37
CA PHE A 334 -0.02 18.00 -7.44
C PHE A 334 1.08 16.99 -7.78
N ASP A 335 1.87 16.55 -6.82
CA ASP A 335 2.97 15.64 -7.10
C ASP A 335 2.49 14.23 -7.51
N ARG A 336 1.36 13.77 -6.93
CA ARG A 336 0.74 12.51 -7.36
C ARG A 336 0.17 12.60 -8.78
N ALA A 337 -0.35 13.76 -9.20
CA ALA A 337 -0.78 13.97 -10.58
C ALA A 337 0.41 13.97 -11.56
N LEU A 338 1.54 14.58 -11.17
CA LEU A 338 2.80 14.47 -11.93
C LEU A 338 3.27 13.00 -12.01
N GLY A 339 3.16 12.25 -10.92
CA GLY A 339 3.43 10.82 -10.88
C GLY A 339 2.54 10.03 -11.84
N CYS A 340 1.23 10.30 -11.86
CA CYS A 340 0.30 9.70 -12.82
C CYS A 340 0.71 9.95 -14.27
N ALA A 341 1.05 11.20 -14.61
CA ALA A 341 1.47 11.57 -15.95
C ALA A 341 2.78 10.87 -16.36
N TYR A 342 3.74 10.80 -15.44
CA TYR A 342 5.00 10.11 -15.66
C TYR A 342 4.82 8.60 -15.89
N LEU A 343 4.02 7.92 -15.06
CA LEU A 343 3.74 6.50 -15.19
C LEU A 343 2.99 6.17 -16.49
N ASN A 344 2.04 7.01 -16.90
CA ASN A 344 1.37 6.86 -18.19
C ASN A 344 2.35 6.98 -19.35
N GLY A 345 3.22 7.98 -19.32
CA GLY A 345 4.23 8.18 -20.36
C GLY A 345 5.23 7.02 -20.47
N LEU A 346 5.69 6.50 -19.34
CA LEU A 346 6.57 5.32 -19.31
C LEU A 346 5.86 4.07 -19.83
N TRP A 347 4.62 3.84 -19.41
CA TRP A 347 3.85 2.68 -19.88
C TRP A 347 3.64 2.74 -21.39
N GLU A 348 3.23 3.90 -21.93
CA GLU A 348 3.08 4.10 -23.37
C GLU A 348 4.40 3.85 -24.13
N ALA A 349 5.52 4.34 -23.59
CA ALA A 349 6.84 4.14 -24.20
C ALA A 349 7.24 2.66 -24.25
N VAL A 350 7.01 1.93 -23.15
CA VAL A 350 7.32 0.50 -23.07
C VAL A 350 6.43 -0.31 -24.01
N GLU A 351 5.12 -0.06 -24.06
CA GLU A 351 4.20 -0.73 -25.00
C GLU A 351 4.61 -0.53 -26.47
N LYS A 352 4.90 0.71 -26.86
CA LYS A 352 5.33 1.03 -28.23
C LYS A 352 6.66 0.36 -28.59
N SER A 353 7.62 0.34 -27.67
CA SER A 353 8.91 -0.32 -27.87
C SER A 353 8.76 -1.83 -28.04
N ALA A 354 7.88 -2.46 -27.28
CA ALA A 354 7.60 -3.89 -27.39
C ALA A 354 6.95 -4.27 -28.74
N ILE A 355 6.06 -3.42 -29.27
CA ILE A 355 5.45 -3.64 -30.59
C ILE A 355 6.49 -3.52 -31.70
N LEU A 356 7.35 -2.51 -31.65
CA LEU A 356 8.40 -2.30 -32.64
C LEU A 356 9.38 -3.49 -32.69
N SER A 357 9.78 -4.00 -31.54
CA SER A 357 10.68 -5.17 -31.45
C SER A 357 10.05 -6.45 -32.03
N LYS A 358 8.75 -6.68 -31.82
CA LYS A 358 8.02 -7.82 -32.40
C LYS A 358 7.95 -7.72 -33.94
N ASN A 359 7.69 -6.53 -34.47
CA ASN A 359 7.59 -6.30 -35.92
C ASN A 359 8.95 -6.48 -36.63
N GLN A 360 10.05 -6.08 -36.01
CA GLN A 360 11.40 -6.29 -36.53
C GLN A 360 11.80 -7.77 -36.57
N ASN A 361 11.39 -8.55 -35.56
CA ASN A 361 11.65 -9.98 -35.53
C ASN A 361 10.84 -10.75 -36.57
N ASN A 362 9.58 -10.35 -36.83
CA ASN A 362 8.73 -10.96 -37.86
C ASN A 362 9.17 -10.63 -39.30
N GLN A 363 9.96 -9.57 -39.53
CA GLN A 363 10.53 -9.23 -40.85
C GLN A 363 11.84 -9.95 -41.15
N LYS A 364 12.41 -10.64 -40.17
CA LYS A 364 13.67 -11.42 -40.32
C LYS A 364 13.46 -12.92 -40.53
N ILE A 365 12.21 -13.37 -40.57
CA ILE A 365 11.78 -14.72 -40.90
C ILE A 365 11.18 -14.70 -42.31
#